data_4a8ef9a8dcd534a769c7abf398b81aa8
#
_entry.id   4a8ef9a8dcd534a769c7abf398b81aa8
#
_cell.length_a   1.000
_cell.length_b   1.000
_cell.length_c   1.000
_cell.angle_alpha   90.00
_cell.angle_beta   90.00
_cell.angle_gamma   90.00
#
_symmetry.space_group_name_H-M   'P 1'
#
loop_
_entity.id
_entity.type
_entity.pdbx_description
1 polymer ?
#
loop_
_entity_poly.entity_id
_entity_poly.type
_entity_poly.pdbx_seq_one_letter_code
_entity_poly.pdbx_strand_id
1 'polypeptide(L)'
;MHADLKAALAEHDLGKRSKLALENAGAALKTAREAYQQGDSPRVTAAAREFQESVDLAWDSLESTGKNPRKSPRWFKQAEIETRNLLKKLETLQHDMSFEDRAVLDNAKARLQKVHDDLLTGLMEGKSK
;
A
#
# COMPACT_ATOMS: atom_id res chain seq x y z
N MET A 1 8.28 0.55 -16.61
CA MET A 1 8.23 -0.69 -15.83
C MET A 1 6.87 -0.81 -15.19
N HIS A 2 6.23 -1.96 -15.34
CA HIS A 2 4.94 -2.21 -14.70
C HIS A 2 5.14 -2.67 -13.26
N ALA A 3 4.30 -2.18 -12.37
CA ALA A 3 4.18 -2.76 -11.04
C ALA A 3 3.61 -4.18 -11.21
N ASP A 4 4.17 -5.14 -10.48
CA ASP A 4 3.80 -6.54 -10.64
C ASP A 4 3.89 -7.25 -9.28
N LEU A 5 2.80 -7.86 -8.87
CA LEU A 5 2.73 -8.57 -7.60
C LEU A 5 3.34 -9.98 -7.64
N LYS A 6 3.79 -10.46 -8.81
CA LYS A 6 4.31 -11.83 -8.93
C LYS A 6 5.42 -12.13 -7.95
N ALA A 7 6.40 -11.22 -7.81
CA ALA A 7 7.52 -11.43 -6.90
C ALA A 7 7.05 -11.53 -5.45
N ALA A 8 6.10 -10.67 -5.05
CA ALA A 8 5.55 -10.71 -3.71
C ALA A 8 4.79 -12.01 -3.46
N LEU A 9 3.95 -12.41 -4.42
CA LEU A 9 3.16 -13.64 -4.30
C LEU A 9 4.04 -14.88 -4.25
N ALA A 10 5.19 -14.85 -4.89
CA ALA A 10 6.13 -15.99 -4.89
C ALA A 10 6.93 -16.10 -3.59
N GLU A 11 6.95 -15.05 -2.77
CA GLU A 11 7.70 -15.07 -1.51
C GLU A 11 6.93 -15.85 -0.44
N HIS A 12 7.58 -16.86 0.14
CA HIS A 12 6.95 -17.70 1.16
C HIS A 12 7.00 -17.12 2.55
N ASP A 13 8.01 -16.31 2.86
CA ASP A 13 8.09 -15.62 4.15
C ASP A 13 7.08 -14.48 4.17
N LEU A 14 6.09 -14.55 5.07
CA LEU A 14 4.98 -13.61 5.09
C LEU A 14 5.42 -12.17 5.38
N GLY A 15 6.40 -11.98 6.24
CA GLY A 15 6.94 -10.64 6.50
C GLY A 15 7.60 -10.04 5.27
N LYS A 16 8.42 -10.85 4.58
CA LYS A 16 9.05 -10.41 3.34
C LYS A 16 8.03 -10.19 2.24
N ARG A 17 6.98 -11.03 2.18
CA ARG A 17 5.89 -10.85 1.21
C ARG A 17 5.22 -9.50 1.41
N SER A 18 4.95 -9.14 2.66
CA SER A 18 4.37 -7.83 2.99
C SER A 18 5.28 -6.70 2.51
N LYS A 19 6.58 -6.81 2.78
CA LYS A 19 7.55 -5.80 2.35
C LYS A 19 7.55 -5.64 0.83
N LEU A 20 7.62 -6.76 0.11
CA LEU A 20 7.63 -6.73 -1.36
C LEU A 20 6.33 -6.17 -1.92
N ALA A 21 5.20 -6.48 -1.28
CA ALA A 21 3.91 -5.95 -1.71
C ALA A 21 3.86 -4.42 -1.54
N LEU A 22 4.39 -3.88 -0.44
CA LEU A 22 4.42 -2.43 -0.24
C LEU A 22 5.39 -1.74 -1.20
N GLU A 23 6.51 -2.39 -1.55
CA GLU A 23 7.38 -1.89 -2.60
C GLU A 23 6.66 -1.82 -3.93
N ASN A 24 5.86 -2.85 -4.23
CA ASN A 24 5.05 -2.85 -5.44
C ASN A 24 3.99 -1.74 -5.43
N ALA A 25 3.42 -1.46 -4.27
CA ALA A 25 2.50 -0.33 -4.13
C ALA A 25 3.18 0.99 -4.50
N GLY A 26 4.41 1.18 -4.04
CA GLY A 26 5.19 2.36 -4.40
C GLY A 26 5.44 2.46 -5.91
N ALA A 27 5.76 1.33 -6.54
CA ALA A 27 5.96 1.28 -7.99
C ALA A 27 4.65 1.59 -8.75
N ALA A 28 3.52 1.07 -8.25
CA ALA A 28 2.22 1.34 -8.86
C ALA A 28 1.86 2.83 -8.76
N LEU A 29 2.18 3.46 -7.64
CA LEU A 29 1.91 4.88 -7.45
C LEU A 29 2.75 5.72 -8.41
N LYS A 30 4.02 5.35 -8.61
CA LYS A 30 4.88 6.00 -9.58
C LYS A 30 4.32 5.85 -11.00
N THR A 31 3.84 4.66 -11.35
CA THR A 31 3.20 4.42 -12.65
C THR A 31 1.96 5.28 -12.82
N ALA A 32 1.16 5.42 -11.75
CA ALA A 32 -0.03 6.27 -11.79
C ALA A 32 0.34 7.73 -12.08
N ARG A 33 1.40 8.23 -11.45
CA ARG A 33 1.86 9.61 -11.69
C ARG A 33 2.31 9.80 -13.13
N GLU A 34 3.10 8.87 -13.63
CA GLU A 34 3.59 8.92 -15.02
C GLU A 34 2.43 8.88 -16.01
N ALA A 35 1.48 7.99 -15.79
CA ALA A 35 0.30 7.86 -16.64
C ALA A 35 -0.55 9.14 -16.62
N TYR A 36 -0.71 9.73 -15.45
CA TYR A 36 -1.45 10.98 -15.32
C TYR A 36 -0.79 12.10 -16.10
N GLN A 37 0.54 12.19 -16.01
CA GLN A 37 1.30 13.21 -16.75
C GLN A 37 1.18 13.05 -18.26
N GLN A 38 0.97 11.82 -18.72
CA GLN A 38 0.79 11.49 -20.13
C GLN A 38 -0.66 11.58 -20.59
N GLY A 39 -1.59 11.89 -19.68
CA GLY A 39 -3.00 11.95 -20.00
C GLY A 39 -3.63 10.59 -20.25
N ASP A 40 -3.03 9.52 -19.74
CA ASP A 40 -3.48 8.14 -19.95
C ASP A 40 -4.38 7.69 -18.80
N SER A 41 -5.65 8.07 -18.84
CA SER A 41 -6.61 7.77 -17.77
C SER A 41 -6.84 6.27 -17.53
N PRO A 42 -6.97 5.41 -18.55
CA PRO A 42 -7.10 3.97 -18.29
C PRO A 42 -5.90 3.41 -17.52
N ARG A 43 -4.70 3.89 -17.81
CA ARG A 43 -3.48 3.44 -17.15
C ARG A 43 -3.42 3.94 -15.71
N VAL A 44 -3.91 5.15 -15.44
CA VAL A 44 -4.04 5.67 -14.07
C VAL A 44 -4.96 4.76 -13.25
N THR A 45 -6.11 4.40 -13.82
CA THR A 45 -7.07 3.52 -13.15
C THR A 45 -6.47 2.15 -12.86
N ALA A 46 -5.76 1.58 -13.83
CA ALA A 46 -5.11 0.27 -13.65
C ALA A 46 -4.05 0.33 -12.56
N ALA A 47 -3.26 1.40 -12.53
CA ALA A 47 -2.22 1.58 -11.52
C ALA A 47 -2.82 1.78 -10.12
N ALA A 48 -3.94 2.49 -10.01
CA ALA A 48 -4.64 2.66 -8.73
C ALA A 48 -5.14 1.32 -8.20
N ARG A 49 -5.65 0.46 -9.07
CA ARG A 49 -6.08 -0.90 -8.70
C ARG A 49 -4.89 -1.74 -8.24
N GLU A 50 -3.80 -1.71 -8.96
CA GLU A 50 -2.58 -2.43 -8.60
C GLU A 50 -2.07 -1.97 -7.23
N PHE A 51 -2.09 -0.66 -6.99
CA PHE A 51 -1.71 -0.10 -5.70
C PHE A 51 -2.56 -0.69 -4.58
N GLN A 52 -3.87 -0.68 -4.75
CA GLN A 52 -4.79 -1.18 -3.71
C GLN A 52 -4.60 -2.67 -3.47
N GLU A 53 -4.45 -3.46 -4.53
CA GLU A 53 -4.18 -4.90 -4.41
C GLU A 53 -2.87 -5.17 -3.67
N SER A 54 -1.87 -4.34 -3.92
CA SER A 54 -0.57 -4.45 -3.24
C SER A 54 -0.70 -4.18 -1.74
N VAL A 55 -1.43 -3.13 -1.37
CA VAL A 55 -1.67 -2.80 0.04
C VAL A 55 -2.46 -3.92 0.73
N ASP A 56 -3.47 -4.46 0.06
CA ASP A 56 -4.27 -5.56 0.59
C ASP A 56 -3.40 -6.81 0.81
N LEU A 57 -2.55 -7.15 -0.15
CA LEU A 57 -1.65 -8.29 0.00
C LEU A 57 -0.70 -8.09 1.18
N ALA A 58 -0.17 -6.88 1.33
CA ALA A 58 0.74 -6.58 2.43
C ALA A 58 0.05 -6.81 3.79
N TRP A 59 -1.16 -6.28 3.94
CA TRP A 59 -1.91 -6.43 5.18
C TRP A 59 -2.29 -7.89 5.44
N ASP A 60 -2.82 -8.57 4.44
CA ASP A 60 -3.23 -9.98 4.57
C ASP A 60 -2.04 -10.86 4.95
N SER A 61 -0.86 -10.58 4.39
CA SER A 61 0.35 -11.34 4.71
C SER A 61 0.75 -11.18 6.18
N LEU A 62 0.69 -9.95 6.70
CA LEU A 62 1.01 -9.69 8.11
C LEU A 62 -0.01 -10.33 9.05
N GLU A 63 -1.29 -10.23 8.72
CA GLU A 63 -2.36 -10.88 9.50
C GLU A 63 -2.16 -12.38 9.53
N SER A 64 -1.76 -12.96 8.40
CA SER A 64 -1.56 -14.41 8.28
C SER A 64 -0.38 -14.94 9.10
N THR A 65 0.52 -14.06 9.56
CA THR A 65 1.60 -14.50 10.47
C THR A 65 1.06 -14.98 11.81
N GLY A 66 -0.11 -14.49 12.22
CA GLY A 66 -0.67 -14.77 13.53
C GLY A 66 0.10 -14.16 14.69
N LYS A 67 1.13 -13.37 14.41
CA LYS A 67 2.00 -12.80 15.45
C LYS A 67 1.39 -11.55 16.07
N ASN A 68 1.72 -11.33 17.34
CA ASN A 68 1.31 -10.12 18.06
C ASN A 68 2.25 -8.98 17.67
N PRO A 69 1.74 -7.87 17.12
CA PRO A 69 2.60 -6.76 16.68
C PRO A 69 3.48 -6.17 17.78
N ARG A 70 3.01 -6.17 19.04
CA ARG A 70 3.81 -5.64 20.15
C ARG A 70 4.97 -6.56 20.54
N LYS A 71 4.75 -7.88 20.44
CA LYS A 71 5.75 -8.88 20.82
C LYS A 71 6.72 -9.20 19.70
N SER A 72 6.26 -9.09 18.45
CA SER A 72 7.06 -9.37 17.25
C SER A 72 6.92 -8.21 16.27
N PRO A 73 7.49 -7.04 16.61
CA PRO A 73 7.14 -5.79 15.90
C PRO A 73 7.84 -5.56 14.58
N ARG A 74 8.89 -6.31 14.26
CA ARG A 74 9.77 -6.01 13.12
C ARG A 74 9.03 -5.64 11.83
N TRP A 75 8.21 -6.55 11.32
CA TRP A 75 7.54 -6.36 10.03
C TRP A 75 6.36 -5.39 10.14
N PHE A 76 5.72 -5.34 11.32
CA PHE A 76 4.62 -4.40 11.57
C PHE A 76 5.13 -2.96 11.62
N LYS A 77 6.28 -2.74 12.26
CA LYS A 77 6.91 -1.41 12.27
C LYS A 77 7.33 -0.97 10.88
N GLN A 78 7.93 -1.88 10.12
CA GLN A 78 8.34 -1.57 8.76
C GLN A 78 7.14 -1.20 7.90
N ALA A 79 6.05 -1.97 8.01
CA ALA A 79 4.84 -1.70 7.25
C ALA A 79 4.20 -0.36 7.67
N GLU A 80 4.24 -0.03 8.96
CA GLU A 80 3.72 1.27 9.42
C GLU A 80 4.48 2.42 8.76
N ILE A 81 5.80 2.34 8.75
CA ILE A 81 6.64 3.38 8.14
C ILE A 81 6.36 3.47 6.64
N GLU A 82 6.30 2.34 5.95
CA GLU A 82 6.06 2.31 4.51
C GLU A 82 4.68 2.85 4.14
N THR A 83 3.62 2.43 4.87
CA THR A 83 2.27 2.92 4.59
C THR A 83 2.15 4.41 4.88
N ARG A 84 2.83 4.91 5.91
CA ARG A 84 2.88 6.34 6.21
C ARG A 84 3.53 7.12 5.07
N ASN A 85 4.63 6.61 4.54
CA ASN A 85 5.33 7.23 3.42
C ASN A 85 4.48 7.19 2.14
N LEU A 86 3.81 6.07 1.90
CA LEU A 86 2.92 5.92 0.74
C LEU A 86 1.74 6.89 0.82
N LEU A 87 1.19 7.12 2.01
CA LEU A 87 0.11 8.11 2.20
C LEU A 87 0.57 9.49 1.76
N LYS A 88 1.76 9.89 2.17
CA LYS A 88 2.30 11.21 1.77
C LYS A 88 2.45 11.30 0.25
N LYS A 89 2.97 10.26 -0.38
CA LYS A 89 3.16 10.24 -1.84
C LYS A 89 1.83 10.28 -2.57
N LEU A 90 0.85 9.51 -2.08
CA LEU A 90 -0.47 9.48 -2.70
C LEU A 90 -1.17 10.83 -2.57
N GLU A 91 -1.09 11.45 -1.39
CA GLU A 91 -1.67 12.77 -1.18
C GLU A 91 -1.01 13.82 -2.06
N THR A 92 0.30 13.75 -2.24
CA THR A 92 1.02 14.63 -3.15
C THR A 92 0.53 14.47 -4.57
N LEU A 93 0.36 13.23 -5.02
CA LEU A 93 -0.16 12.96 -6.37
C LEU A 93 -1.57 13.53 -6.53
N GLN A 94 -2.47 13.27 -5.57
CA GLN A 94 -3.83 13.81 -5.64
C GLN A 94 -3.82 15.34 -5.68
N HIS A 95 -2.93 15.95 -4.89
CA HIS A 95 -2.81 17.42 -4.87
C HIS A 95 -2.40 17.96 -6.24
N ASP A 96 -1.54 17.24 -6.95
CA ASP A 96 -1.07 17.63 -8.28
C ASP A 96 -2.09 17.34 -9.39
N MET A 97 -3.11 16.53 -9.10
CA MET A 97 -4.18 16.21 -10.06
C MET A 97 -5.25 17.30 -10.05
N SER A 98 -5.95 17.45 -11.18
CA SER A 98 -7.11 18.31 -11.21
C SER A 98 -8.16 17.80 -10.23
N PHE A 99 -8.99 18.70 -9.71
CA PHE A 99 -9.98 18.35 -8.71
C PHE A 99 -10.88 17.20 -9.16
N GLU A 100 -11.27 17.21 -10.43
CA GLU A 100 -12.17 16.18 -10.99
C GLU A 100 -11.52 14.82 -11.10
N ASP A 101 -10.19 14.77 -11.27
CA ASP A 101 -9.47 13.52 -11.49
C ASP A 101 -9.09 12.82 -10.18
N ARG A 102 -9.13 13.53 -9.06
CA ARG A 102 -8.67 13.00 -7.76
C ARG A 102 -9.43 11.77 -7.30
N ALA A 103 -10.70 11.68 -7.69
CA ALA A 103 -11.58 10.59 -7.24
C ALA A 103 -11.06 9.19 -7.59
N VAL A 104 -10.26 9.07 -8.65
CA VAL A 104 -9.72 7.78 -9.06
C VAL A 104 -8.84 7.14 -7.98
N LEU A 105 -8.26 7.97 -7.09
CA LEU A 105 -7.39 7.49 -6.02
C LEU A 105 -8.07 7.46 -4.64
N ASP A 106 -9.33 7.89 -4.53
CA ASP A 106 -10.00 8.01 -3.23
C ASP A 106 -10.13 6.65 -2.52
N ASN A 107 -10.53 5.60 -3.25
CA ASN A 107 -10.66 4.26 -2.64
C ASN A 107 -9.31 3.72 -2.22
N ALA A 108 -8.28 3.91 -3.04
CA ALA A 108 -6.93 3.49 -2.71
C ALA A 108 -6.43 4.20 -1.45
N LYS A 109 -6.70 5.51 -1.35
CA LYS A 109 -6.30 6.29 -0.18
C LYS A 109 -7.03 5.81 1.08
N ALA A 110 -8.33 5.59 0.99
CA ALA A 110 -9.11 5.12 2.13
C ALA A 110 -8.61 3.76 2.62
N ARG A 111 -8.30 2.85 1.71
CA ARG A 111 -7.77 1.54 2.07
C ARG A 111 -6.41 1.65 2.73
N LEU A 112 -5.51 2.44 2.16
CA LEU A 112 -4.18 2.66 2.72
C LEU A 112 -4.27 3.26 4.13
N GLN A 113 -5.15 4.24 4.31
CA GLN A 113 -5.36 4.89 5.60
C GLN A 113 -5.82 3.87 6.64
N LYS A 114 -6.78 2.99 6.27
CA LYS A 114 -7.27 1.98 7.18
C LYS A 114 -6.18 1.00 7.58
N VAL A 115 -5.39 0.52 6.63
CA VAL A 115 -4.28 -0.40 6.91
C VAL A 115 -3.26 0.28 7.83
N HIS A 116 -2.92 1.53 7.55
CA HIS A 116 -1.98 2.26 8.39
C HIS A 116 -2.51 2.43 9.82
N ASP A 117 -3.79 2.77 9.97
CA ASP A 117 -4.41 2.92 11.28
C ASP A 117 -4.41 1.59 12.05
N ASP A 118 -4.72 0.49 11.36
CA ASP A 118 -4.71 -0.84 11.98
C ASP A 118 -3.30 -1.24 12.41
N LEU A 119 -2.28 -0.88 11.63
CA LEU A 119 -0.88 -1.14 12.00
C LEU A 119 -0.50 -0.36 13.25
N LEU A 120 -0.86 0.92 13.32
CA LEU A 120 -0.57 1.73 14.51
C LEU A 120 -1.26 1.15 15.74
N THR A 121 -2.53 0.81 15.62
CA THR A 121 -3.29 0.21 16.71
C THR A 121 -2.63 -1.07 17.20
N GLY A 122 -2.24 -1.95 16.27
CA GLY A 122 -1.57 -3.20 16.61
C GLY A 122 -0.25 -2.98 17.34
N LEU A 123 0.54 -2.02 16.89
CA LEU A 123 1.84 -1.72 17.52
C LEU A 123 1.67 -1.12 18.90
N MET A 124 0.62 -0.34 19.12
CA MET A 124 0.37 0.31 20.41
C MET A 124 -0.34 -0.59 21.40
N GLU A 125 -1.31 -1.38 20.95
CA GLU A 125 -2.20 -2.16 21.81
C GLU A 125 -1.99 -3.66 21.73
N GLY A 126 -1.26 -4.11 20.72
CA GLY A 126 -1.08 -5.51 20.45
C GLY A 126 -2.22 -6.07 19.63
N LYS A 127 -2.32 -7.42 19.60
CA LYS A 127 -3.30 -8.10 18.76
C LYS A 127 -4.71 -7.94 19.32
N SER A 128 -5.59 -7.38 18.50
CA SER A 128 -6.99 -7.24 18.83
C SER A 128 -7.71 -8.59 18.66
N LYS A 129 -8.71 -8.80 19.45
CA LYS A 129 -9.56 -9.97 19.33
C LYS A 129 -10.71 -9.75 18.41
#